data_d9ff21685559b7ea7744b3b96af1c6cb
#
_entry.id   d9ff21685559b7ea7744b3b96af1c6cb
#
_cell.length_a   1.000
_cell.length_b   1.000
_cell.length_c   1.000
_cell.angle_alpha   90.00
_cell.angle_beta   90.00
_cell.angle_gamma   90.00
#
_symmetry.space_group_name_H-M   'P 1'
#
loop_
_entity.id
_entity.type
_entity.pdbx_description
1 polymer ?
#
loop_
_entity_poly.entity_id
_entity_poly.type
_entity_poly.pdbx_seq_one_letter_code
_entity_poly.pdbx_strand_id
1 'polypeptide(L)'
;MKLKSFNYFLGLLIILFCSPLLGEEKIDIWKNNKDIKMEKPKLEEKAIQQNNNLKSSQTIKTPEKIQIQESAGIETNEQKVYGIYEPANYNFNLNMWSTTKAEDLRSSLKRLNKIDLSQSSNEILESVLLSFSYPPQGMTDKEFVDLKINWLIQNNRVELIESFLKQNDEFDSKSKAVQYLVDKSIESAKIKKGCEKIRFIDANIKDAYLEKFKIYCLVFNKKKQEAQLLLDLLREQKQSSQFYDDKINFLLGVTDKTSNKVNEKNLLNFYLSSITIPNFKYEPTKKTK
;
A
#
# COMPACT_ATOMS: atom_id res chain seq x y z
N MET A 1 -21.90 59.38 -17.84
CA MET A 1 -23.16 58.83 -17.23
C MET A 1 -23.18 57.33 -17.38
N LYS A 2 -23.36 56.56 -16.32
CA LYS A 2 -23.58 55.12 -16.12
C LYS A 2 -22.48 54.41 -15.25
N LEU A 3 -22.49 54.78 -13.97
CA LEU A 3 -21.75 54.05 -12.93
C LEU A 3 -22.62 53.77 -11.69
N LYS A 4 -23.94 53.64 -11.86
CA LYS A 4 -24.87 53.35 -10.75
C LYS A 4 -25.44 51.92 -10.72
N SER A 5 -25.20 51.10 -11.76
CA SER A 5 -25.74 49.74 -11.85
C SER A 5 -24.81 48.65 -11.27
N PHE A 6 -23.52 48.95 -11.11
CA PHE A 6 -22.51 47.95 -10.64
C PHE A 6 -22.57 47.69 -9.13
N ASN A 7 -22.96 48.68 -8.34
CA ASN A 7 -23.01 48.55 -6.87
C ASN A 7 -24.19 47.71 -6.36
N TYR A 8 -25.29 47.62 -7.11
CA TYR A 8 -26.44 46.78 -6.72
C TYR A 8 -26.17 45.29 -6.94
N PHE A 9 -25.35 44.94 -7.96
CA PHE A 9 -24.97 43.57 -8.24
C PHE A 9 -23.97 43.02 -7.22
N LEU A 10 -23.04 43.88 -6.72
CA LEU A 10 -22.11 43.52 -5.67
C LEU A 10 -22.77 43.34 -4.31
N GLY A 11 -23.81 44.15 -4.00
CA GLY A 11 -24.63 44.01 -2.79
C GLY A 11 -25.46 42.73 -2.75
N LEU A 12 -26.00 42.31 -3.90
CA LEU A 12 -26.78 41.07 -4.02
C LEU A 12 -25.92 39.81 -3.89
N LEU A 13 -24.65 39.88 -4.36
CA LEU A 13 -23.72 38.78 -4.26
C LEU A 13 -23.24 38.51 -2.82
N ILE A 14 -23.17 39.55 -1.99
CA ILE A 14 -22.76 39.43 -0.57
C ILE A 14 -23.88 38.79 0.28
N ILE A 15 -25.16 39.01 -0.07
CA ILE A 15 -26.28 38.42 0.68
C ILE A 15 -26.42 36.92 0.42
N LEU A 16 -25.95 36.39 -0.72
CA LEU A 16 -26.01 34.98 -1.07
C LEU A 16 -24.95 34.11 -0.34
N PHE A 17 -23.93 34.74 0.29
CA PHE A 17 -22.89 34.04 1.02
C PHE A 17 -23.06 34.04 2.56
N CYS A 18 -24.10 34.67 3.09
CA CYS A 18 -24.43 34.60 4.52
C CYS A 18 -25.49 33.51 4.78
N SER A 19 -25.17 32.24 4.46
CA SER A 19 -25.89 31.10 5.01
C SER A 19 -25.29 30.81 6.39
N PRO A 20 -26.10 30.76 7.49
CA PRO A 20 -25.57 30.31 8.77
C PRO A 20 -25.11 28.85 8.65
N LEU A 21 -23.84 28.59 8.90
CA LEU A 21 -23.33 27.26 9.16
C LEU A 21 -24.06 26.70 10.39
N LEU A 22 -25.04 25.83 10.15
CA LEU A 22 -25.53 24.91 11.18
C LEU A 22 -24.36 24.01 11.53
N GLY A 23 -23.78 24.24 12.71
CA GLY A 23 -22.72 23.40 13.24
C GLY A 23 -23.24 21.98 13.44
N GLU A 24 -22.64 21.02 12.76
CA GLU A 24 -22.80 19.61 13.11
C GLU A 24 -22.26 19.41 14.52
N GLU A 25 -23.10 18.95 15.45
CA GLU A 25 -22.69 18.50 16.76
C GLU A 25 -21.66 17.38 16.59
N LYS A 26 -20.45 17.61 17.10
CA LYS A 26 -19.41 16.56 17.19
C LYS A 26 -19.94 15.48 18.12
N ILE A 27 -20.26 14.32 17.56
CA ILE A 27 -20.56 13.11 18.33
C ILE A 27 -19.26 12.67 18.99
N ASP A 28 -19.17 12.87 20.29
CA ASP A 28 -18.04 12.41 21.12
C ASP A 28 -18.24 10.93 21.45
N ILE A 29 -17.63 10.06 20.65
CA ILE A 29 -17.66 8.60 20.80
C ILE A 29 -16.96 8.08 22.05
N TRP A 30 -16.34 8.94 22.86
CA TRP A 30 -15.62 8.56 24.09
C TRP A 30 -16.40 8.87 25.39
N LYS A 31 -17.64 9.36 25.32
CA LYS A 31 -18.49 9.47 26.52
C LYS A 31 -19.03 8.10 26.89
N ASN A 32 -18.40 7.49 27.91
CA ASN A 32 -18.85 6.32 28.60
C ASN A 32 -20.25 6.60 29.24
N ASN A 33 -21.30 6.12 28.58
CA ASN A 33 -22.62 6.01 29.22
C ASN A 33 -22.61 4.81 30.18
N LYS A 34 -22.20 5.06 31.42
CA LYS A 34 -22.61 4.24 32.55
C LYS A 34 -24.09 4.59 32.76
N ASP A 35 -24.99 3.75 32.30
CA ASP A 35 -26.36 3.54 32.77
C ASP A 35 -27.24 2.97 31.64
N ILE A 36 -26.90 1.74 31.22
CA ILE A 36 -27.86 0.87 30.54
C ILE A 36 -28.01 -0.36 31.44
N LYS A 37 -29.11 -0.41 32.23
CA LYS A 37 -29.55 -1.61 32.88
C LYS A 37 -29.88 -2.67 31.86
N MET A 38 -29.05 -3.71 31.77
CA MET A 38 -29.38 -4.92 31.03
C MET A 38 -30.40 -5.72 31.84
N GLU A 39 -31.63 -5.82 31.38
CA GLU A 39 -32.55 -6.86 31.73
C GLU A 39 -32.03 -8.21 31.23
N LYS A 40 -31.80 -9.14 32.14
CA LYS A 40 -31.41 -10.52 31.81
C LYS A 40 -32.60 -11.29 31.26
N PRO A 41 -32.47 -12.02 30.16
CA PRO A 41 -33.49 -12.99 29.78
C PRO A 41 -33.50 -14.17 30.73
N LYS A 42 -34.67 -14.50 31.21
CA LYS A 42 -35.02 -15.61 32.12
C LYS A 42 -34.85 -16.93 31.35
N LEU A 43 -33.86 -17.72 31.71
CA LEU A 43 -33.74 -19.10 31.22
C LEU A 43 -34.61 -20.00 32.14
N GLU A 44 -35.56 -20.66 31.54
CA GLU A 44 -36.36 -21.70 32.22
C GLU A 44 -35.50 -22.96 32.42
N GLU A 45 -35.34 -23.31 33.70
CA GLU A 45 -34.81 -24.61 34.14
C GLU A 45 -35.84 -25.69 33.89
N LYS A 46 -35.54 -26.65 33.00
CA LYS A 46 -36.20 -27.97 33.01
C LYS A 46 -35.33 -28.97 33.76
N ALA A 47 -35.81 -29.30 34.93
CA ALA A 47 -35.31 -30.37 35.78
C ALA A 47 -35.40 -31.75 35.06
N ILE A 48 -34.32 -32.51 35.08
CA ILE A 48 -34.32 -33.93 34.85
C ILE A 48 -33.71 -34.61 36.07
N GLN A 49 -34.50 -35.54 36.61
CA GLN A 49 -34.36 -36.25 37.86
C GLN A 49 -33.15 -37.18 37.92
N GLN A 50 -32.64 -37.28 39.11
CA GLN A 50 -31.64 -38.21 39.61
C GLN A 50 -32.10 -39.69 39.45
N ASN A 51 -31.14 -40.56 39.14
CA ASN A 51 -31.16 -41.91 39.69
C ASN A 51 -29.79 -42.27 40.27
N ASN A 52 -29.75 -42.35 41.59
CA ASN A 52 -28.66 -42.90 42.36
C ASN A 52 -28.61 -44.44 42.20
N ASN A 53 -27.40 -44.99 42.02
CA ASN A 53 -27.07 -46.25 42.66
C ASN A 53 -25.57 -46.32 42.98
N LEU A 54 -25.32 -46.46 44.27
CA LEU A 54 -24.03 -46.75 44.91
C LEU A 54 -23.54 -48.17 44.59
N LYS A 55 -22.22 -48.36 44.44
CA LYS A 55 -21.36 -49.24 45.27
C LYS A 55 -19.93 -49.19 44.77
N SER A 56 -19.08 -48.63 45.65
CA SER A 56 -17.98 -49.25 46.39
C SER A 56 -16.93 -50.04 45.56
N SER A 57 -15.69 -49.53 45.49
CA SER A 57 -14.47 -50.01 46.15
C SER A 57 -13.20 -49.43 45.53
N GLN A 58 -12.44 -48.81 46.34
CA GLN A 58 -11.00 -48.51 46.36
C GLN A 58 -10.11 -49.21 45.34
N THR A 59 -9.30 -48.41 44.60
CA THR A 59 -7.84 -48.62 44.56
C THR A 59 -7.15 -47.34 44.06
N ILE A 60 -6.30 -46.78 44.92
CA ILE A 60 -5.44 -45.66 44.61
C ILE A 60 -4.40 -46.16 43.63
N LYS A 61 -4.40 -45.69 42.40
CA LYS A 61 -3.28 -45.81 41.44
C LYS A 61 -2.76 -44.40 41.19
N THR A 62 -1.44 -44.29 41.28
CA THR A 62 -0.50 -43.23 40.96
C THR A 62 -0.92 -42.39 39.76
N PRO A 63 -0.76 -41.06 39.78
CA PRO A 63 -1.11 -40.24 38.63
C PRO A 63 -0.18 -40.54 37.45
N GLU A 64 -0.72 -41.14 36.41
CA GLU A 64 -0.08 -41.20 35.10
C GLU A 64 0.14 -39.77 34.62
N LYS A 65 1.38 -39.50 34.22
CA LYS A 65 1.83 -38.29 33.57
C LYS A 65 0.94 -38.03 32.36
N ILE A 66 0.05 -37.05 32.45
CA ILE A 66 -0.71 -36.57 31.30
C ILE A 66 0.33 -35.98 30.36
N GLN A 67 0.66 -36.72 29.29
CA GLN A 67 1.34 -36.15 28.15
C GLN A 67 0.33 -35.23 27.47
N ILE A 68 0.50 -33.92 27.63
CA ILE A 68 -0.13 -32.94 26.79
C ILE A 68 0.50 -33.16 25.41
N GLN A 69 -0.17 -33.87 24.52
CA GLN A 69 0.10 -33.77 23.09
C GLN A 69 -0.21 -32.32 22.74
N GLU A 70 0.85 -31.54 22.52
CA GLU A 70 0.72 -30.32 21.74
C GLU A 70 0.06 -30.70 20.42
N SER A 71 -1.22 -30.40 20.30
CA SER A 71 -1.91 -30.49 19.02
C SER A 71 -1.11 -29.57 18.10
N ALA A 72 -0.48 -30.13 17.07
CA ALA A 72 0.10 -29.39 15.98
C ALA A 72 -0.91 -28.32 15.61
N GLY A 73 -0.53 -27.03 15.78
CA GLY A 73 -1.39 -25.91 15.47
C GLY A 73 -1.91 -26.15 14.05
N ILE A 74 -3.22 -26.14 13.92
CA ILE A 74 -3.86 -26.04 12.61
C ILE A 74 -3.34 -24.72 12.07
N GLU A 75 -2.37 -24.74 11.15
CA GLU A 75 -2.07 -23.60 10.31
C GLU A 75 -3.34 -23.31 9.54
N THR A 76 -4.21 -22.48 10.11
CA THR A 76 -5.27 -21.86 9.34
C THR A 76 -4.55 -20.93 8.37
N ASN A 77 -4.34 -21.42 7.15
CA ASN A 77 -3.99 -20.57 6.01
C ASN A 77 -5.15 -19.61 5.82
N GLU A 78 -5.17 -18.53 6.61
CA GLU A 78 -6.12 -17.44 6.43
C GLU A 78 -5.85 -16.86 5.04
N GLN A 79 -6.74 -17.17 4.13
CA GLN A 79 -6.68 -16.67 2.77
C GLN A 79 -6.82 -15.16 2.80
N LYS A 80 -5.77 -14.44 2.42
CA LYS A 80 -5.73 -12.98 2.46
C LYS A 80 -6.48 -12.40 1.26
N VAL A 81 -7.25 -11.35 1.50
CA VAL A 81 -7.91 -10.58 0.45
C VAL A 81 -7.21 -9.24 0.26
N TYR A 82 -7.07 -8.82 -0.99
CA TYR A 82 -6.37 -7.61 -1.35
C TYR A 82 -7.21 -6.76 -2.30
N GLY A 83 -7.29 -5.46 -2.03
CA GLY A 83 -8.09 -4.55 -2.84
C GLY A 83 -7.99 -3.10 -2.38
N ILE A 84 -8.83 -2.25 -2.98
CA ILE A 84 -8.98 -0.83 -2.63
C ILE A 84 -10.43 -0.55 -2.25
N TYR A 85 -11.38 -1.20 -2.95
CA TYR A 85 -12.79 -0.90 -2.82
C TYR A 85 -13.51 -1.97 -2.00
N GLU A 86 -14.43 -1.51 -1.14
CA GLU A 86 -15.37 -2.40 -0.45
C GLU A 86 -16.33 -3.01 -1.48
N PRO A 87 -16.36 -4.35 -1.64
CA PRO A 87 -17.13 -4.99 -2.70
C PRO A 87 -18.63 -4.73 -2.59
N ALA A 88 -19.17 -4.60 -1.38
CA ALA A 88 -20.59 -4.32 -1.15
C ALA A 88 -21.05 -3.00 -1.79
N ASN A 89 -20.15 -2.00 -1.90
CA ASN A 89 -20.48 -0.72 -2.54
C ASN A 89 -20.76 -0.83 -4.04
N TYR A 90 -20.36 -1.94 -4.66
CA TYR A 90 -20.55 -2.22 -6.09
C TYR A 90 -21.44 -3.45 -6.34
N ASN A 91 -22.21 -3.89 -5.33
CA ASN A 91 -23.03 -5.09 -5.36
C ASN A 91 -22.22 -6.38 -5.61
N PHE A 92 -20.97 -6.41 -5.18
CA PHE A 92 -20.11 -7.58 -5.19
C PHE A 92 -19.98 -8.19 -3.78
N ASN A 93 -19.34 -9.35 -3.70
CA ASN A 93 -18.90 -9.96 -2.45
C ASN A 93 -17.47 -10.49 -2.59
N LEU A 94 -16.86 -10.95 -1.48
CA LEU A 94 -15.50 -11.47 -1.50
C LEU A 94 -15.30 -12.66 -2.45
N ASN A 95 -16.36 -13.44 -2.73
CA ASN A 95 -16.33 -14.61 -3.60
C ASN A 95 -16.70 -14.31 -5.06
N MET A 96 -16.66 -13.05 -5.49
CA MET A 96 -17.08 -12.64 -6.83
C MET A 96 -16.37 -13.36 -7.99
N TRP A 97 -15.18 -13.91 -7.73
CA TRP A 97 -14.39 -14.66 -8.72
C TRP A 97 -14.51 -16.18 -8.58
N SER A 98 -15.34 -16.70 -7.66
CA SER A 98 -15.40 -18.13 -7.33
C SER A 98 -15.76 -19.04 -8.51
N THR A 99 -16.47 -18.54 -9.53
CA THR A 99 -16.83 -19.26 -10.75
C THR A 99 -15.93 -18.94 -11.94
N THR A 100 -14.96 -18.02 -11.78
CA THR A 100 -14.06 -17.56 -12.85
C THR A 100 -12.77 -18.38 -12.81
N LYS A 101 -12.31 -18.86 -13.96
CA LYS A 101 -11.00 -19.51 -14.07
C LYS A 101 -9.91 -18.47 -14.23
N ALA A 102 -8.73 -18.75 -13.67
CA ALA A 102 -7.55 -17.88 -13.78
C ALA A 102 -7.20 -17.52 -15.24
N GLU A 103 -7.30 -18.50 -16.17
CA GLU A 103 -7.01 -18.28 -17.59
C GLU A 103 -8.00 -17.33 -18.26
N ASP A 104 -9.27 -17.39 -17.88
CA ASP A 104 -10.31 -16.51 -18.43
C ASP A 104 -10.06 -15.07 -18.00
N LEU A 105 -9.69 -14.84 -16.73
CA LEU A 105 -9.33 -13.52 -16.24
C LEU A 105 -8.08 -12.98 -16.95
N ARG A 106 -6.98 -13.77 -17.04
CA ARG A 106 -5.75 -13.37 -17.73
C ARG A 106 -6.01 -13.02 -19.20
N SER A 107 -6.77 -13.87 -19.91
CA SER A 107 -7.06 -13.66 -21.33
C SER A 107 -7.95 -12.44 -21.55
N SER A 108 -8.91 -12.20 -20.65
CA SER A 108 -9.80 -11.03 -20.70
C SER A 108 -9.02 -9.73 -20.46
N LEU A 109 -8.17 -9.65 -19.43
CA LEU A 109 -7.33 -8.48 -19.20
C LEU A 109 -6.32 -8.24 -20.33
N LYS A 110 -5.74 -9.30 -20.90
CA LYS A 110 -4.86 -9.17 -22.06
C LYS A 110 -5.57 -8.59 -23.27
N ARG A 111 -6.86 -8.88 -23.47
CA ARG A 111 -7.68 -8.30 -24.54
C ARG A 111 -8.05 -6.86 -24.22
N LEU A 112 -8.50 -6.58 -23.01
CA LEU A 112 -8.88 -5.24 -22.54
C LEU A 112 -7.72 -4.24 -22.63
N ASN A 113 -6.50 -4.66 -22.30
CA ASN A 113 -5.29 -3.82 -22.41
C ASN A 113 -4.93 -3.41 -23.87
N LYS A 114 -5.60 -3.96 -24.90
CA LYS A 114 -5.41 -3.61 -26.30
C LYS A 114 -6.49 -2.66 -26.85
N ILE A 115 -7.44 -2.29 -26.02
CA ILE A 115 -8.62 -1.49 -26.40
C ILE A 115 -8.58 -0.19 -25.61
N ASP A 116 -8.80 0.91 -26.29
CA ASP A 116 -9.02 2.20 -25.62
C ASP A 116 -10.42 2.20 -25.02
N LEU A 117 -10.49 1.97 -23.70
CA LEU A 117 -11.72 2.00 -22.96
C LEU A 117 -12.17 3.43 -22.71
N SER A 118 -13.48 3.69 -22.75
CA SER A 118 -14.06 4.95 -22.28
C SER A 118 -13.78 5.14 -20.80
N GLN A 119 -13.91 6.37 -20.30
CA GLN A 119 -13.71 6.66 -18.87
C GLN A 119 -14.62 5.78 -18.00
N SER A 120 -15.92 5.71 -18.31
CA SER A 120 -16.87 4.87 -17.55
C SER A 120 -16.54 3.38 -17.60
N SER A 121 -16.04 2.88 -18.75
CA SER A 121 -15.61 1.48 -18.84
C SER A 121 -14.37 1.20 -18.01
N ASN A 122 -13.43 2.16 -17.94
CA ASN A 122 -12.27 2.06 -17.05
C ASN A 122 -12.70 2.05 -15.57
N GLU A 123 -13.62 2.92 -15.16
CA GLU A 123 -14.13 2.98 -13.79
C GLU A 123 -14.81 1.68 -13.38
N ILE A 124 -15.61 1.07 -14.28
CA ILE A 124 -16.21 -0.25 -14.06
C ILE A 124 -15.12 -1.32 -13.91
N LEU A 125 -14.13 -1.35 -14.81
CA LEU A 125 -13.05 -2.33 -14.75
C LEU A 125 -12.23 -2.17 -13.46
N GLU A 126 -11.96 -0.94 -13.03
CA GLU A 126 -11.28 -0.64 -11.78
C GLU A 126 -12.09 -1.14 -10.57
N SER A 127 -13.40 -0.87 -10.53
CA SER A 127 -14.26 -1.33 -9.43
C SER A 127 -14.31 -2.86 -9.35
N VAL A 128 -14.37 -3.55 -10.49
CA VAL A 128 -14.37 -5.01 -10.54
C VAL A 128 -13.01 -5.59 -10.13
N LEU A 129 -11.91 -5.07 -10.71
CA LEU A 129 -10.58 -5.64 -10.51
C LEU A 129 -10.01 -5.33 -9.13
N LEU A 130 -10.28 -4.12 -8.61
CA LEU A 130 -9.65 -3.59 -7.41
C LEU A 130 -10.52 -3.70 -6.14
N SER A 131 -11.72 -4.26 -6.22
CA SER A 131 -12.48 -4.63 -5.02
C SER A 131 -11.77 -5.75 -4.24
N PHE A 132 -11.91 -5.72 -2.90
CA PHE A 132 -11.44 -6.81 -2.05
C PHE A 132 -12.12 -8.11 -2.45
N SER A 133 -11.34 -9.14 -2.74
CA SER A 133 -11.88 -10.42 -3.19
C SER A 133 -10.85 -11.53 -3.09
N TYR A 134 -11.33 -12.76 -2.95
CA TYR A 134 -10.51 -13.94 -3.13
C TYR A 134 -10.14 -14.12 -4.61
N PRO A 135 -9.00 -14.79 -4.91
CA PRO A 135 -8.57 -15.03 -6.29
C PRO A 135 -9.52 -15.98 -7.03
N PRO A 136 -9.53 -15.93 -8.38
CA PRO A 136 -10.24 -16.89 -9.21
C PRO A 136 -9.66 -18.31 -9.09
N GLN A 137 -10.43 -19.29 -9.52
CA GLN A 137 -10.03 -20.71 -9.50
C GLN A 137 -8.72 -20.94 -10.26
N GLY A 138 -7.75 -21.59 -9.59
CA GLY A 138 -6.45 -21.89 -10.19
C GLY A 138 -5.46 -20.71 -10.20
N MET A 139 -5.72 -19.67 -9.39
CA MET A 139 -4.81 -18.55 -9.15
C MET A 139 -4.48 -18.45 -7.67
N THR A 140 -3.21 -18.24 -7.32
CA THR A 140 -2.79 -18.01 -5.94
C THR A 140 -3.05 -16.55 -5.53
N ASP A 141 -3.10 -16.27 -4.22
CA ASP A 141 -3.23 -14.91 -3.69
C ASP A 141 -2.12 -14.00 -4.23
N LYS A 142 -0.87 -14.49 -4.22
CA LYS A 142 0.30 -13.80 -4.76
C LYS A 142 0.11 -13.42 -6.23
N GLU A 143 -0.29 -14.38 -7.06
CA GLU A 143 -0.48 -14.14 -8.49
C GLU A 143 -1.60 -13.15 -8.77
N PHE A 144 -2.67 -13.20 -7.97
CA PHE A 144 -3.79 -12.27 -8.12
C PHE A 144 -3.42 -10.83 -7.74
N VAL A 145 -2.64 -10.66 -6.66
CA VAL A 145 -2.10 -9.34 -6.27
C VAL A 145 -1.14 -8.83 -7.34
N ASP A 146 -0.22 -9.67 -7.82
CA ASP A 146 0.70 -9.31 -8.89
C ASP A 146 -0.04 -8.85 -10.15
N LEU A 147 -1.13 -9.51 -10.50
CA LEU A 147 -1.98 -9.14 -11.63
C LEU A 147 -2.61 -7.75 -11.43
N LYS A 148 -3.16 -7.47 -10.25
CA LYS A 148 -3.74 -6.15 -9.89
C LYS A 148 -2.67 -5.05 -9.98
N ILE A 149 -1.50 -5.25 -9.36
CA ILE A 149 -0.40 -4.28 -9.37
C ILE A 149 0.14 -4.05 -10.78
N ASN A 150 0.33 -5.12 -11.56
CA ASN A 150 0.78 -5.00 -12.95
C ASN A 150 -0.20 -4.21 -13.81
N TRP A 151 -1.49 -4.45 -13.64
CA TRP A 151 -2.53 -3.70 -14.34
C TRP A 151 -2.50 -2.21 -13.97
N LEU A 152 -2.38 -1.88 -12.69
CA LEU A 152 -2.26 -0.51 -12.21
C LEU A 152 -1.04 0.22 -12.80
N ILE A 153 0.12 -0.46 -12.86
CA ILE A 153 1.37 0.08 -13.41
C ILE A 153 1.22 0.30 -14.93
N GLN A 154 0.71 -0.69 -15.66
CA GLN A 154 0.54 -0.60 -17.12
C GLN A 154 -0.43 0.51 -17.55
N ASN A 155 -1.44 0.77 -16.72
CA ASN A 155 -2.42 1.83 -16.96
C ASN A 155 -2.06 3.17 -16.28
N ASN A 156 -0.83 3.29 -15.74
CA ASN A 156 -0.31 4.51 -15.11
C ASN A 156 -1.22 5.07 -14.00
N ARG A 157 -1.83 4.19 -13.19
CA ARG A 157 -2.79 4.55 -12.13
C ARG A 157 -2.07 4.86 -10.80
N VAL A 158 -1.29 5.95 -10.79
CA VAL A 158 -0.41 6.34 -9.67
C VAL A 158 -1.17 6.48 -8.35
N GLU A 159 -2.33 7.17 -8.35
CA GLU A 159 -3.15 7.41 -7.17
C GLU A 159 -3.75 6.11 -6.62
N LEU A 160 -4.16 5.20 -7.51
CA LEU A 160 -4.71 3.90 -7.10
C LEU A 160 -3.62 2.97 -6.55
N ILE A 161 -2.39 3.01 -7.10
CA ILE A 161 -1.25 2.29 -6.51
C ILE A 161 -0.99 2.78 -5.08
N GLU A 162 -1.01 4.10 -4.86
CA GLU A 162 -0.82 4.65 -3.53
C GLU A 162 -1.94 4.24 -2.56
N SER A 163 -3.19 4.23 -3.04
CA SER A 163 -4.34 3.76 -2.26
C SER A 163 -4.23 2.28 -1.93
N PHE A 164 -3.76 1.46 -2.89
CA PHE A 164 -3.52 0.04 -2.68
C PHE A 164 -2.46 -0.21 -1.60
N LEU A 165 -1.35 0.53 -1.63
CA LEU A 165 -0.29 0.45 -0.63
C LEU A 165 -0.72 0.90 0.77
N LYS A 166 -1.70 1.78 0.87
CA LYS A 166 -2.25 2.24 2.17
C LYS A 166 -3.20 1.24 2.80
N GLN A 167 -3.89 0.44 1.99
CA GLN A 167 -4.93 -0.48 2.47
C GLN A 167 -4.44 -1.92 2.61
N ASN A 168 -3.26 -2.23 2.04
CA ASN A 168 -2.71 -3.57 2.05
C ASN A 168 -1.27 -3.52 2.58
N ASP A 169 -1.07 -4.01 3.80
CA ASP A 169 0.21 -3.85 4.50
C ASP A 169 1.33 -4.72 3.90
N GLU A 170 1.05 -5.99 3.63
CA GLU A 170 2.06 -6.95 3.17
C GLU A 170 1.58 -7.75 1.95
N PHE A 171 2.36 -7.67 0.87
CA PHE A 171 2.19 -8.50 -0.33
C PHE A 171 3.50 -8.53 -1.14
N ASP A 172 3.72 -9.59 -1.91
CA ASP A 172 5.01 -9.88 -2.54
C ASP A 172 5.48 -8.83 -3.55
N SER A 173 4.58 -8.22 -4.31
CA SER A 173 4.91 -7.19 -5.31
C SER A 173 4.94 -5.77 -4.75
N LYS A 174 4.95 -5.59 -3.43
CA LYS A 174 4.96 -4.27 -2.79
C LYS A 174 6.16 -3.42 -3.21
N SER A 175 7.37 -4.01 -3.24
CA SER A 175 8.58 -3.32 -3.70
C SER A 175 8.43 -2.76 -5.11
N LYS A 176 7.86 -3.54 -6.03
CA LYS A 176 7.59 -3.11 -7.41
C LYS A 176 6.63 -1.92 -7.50
N ALA A 177 5.56 -1.94 -6.69
CA ALA A 177 4.60 -0.85 -6.61
C ALA A 177 5.26 0.44 -6.08
N VAL A 178 6.06 0.34 -5.01
CA VAL A 178 6.80 1.47 -4.44
C VAL A 178 7.84 2.00 -5.41
N GLN A 179 8.61 1.12 -6.07
CA GLN A 179 9.60 1.52 -7.09
C GLN A 179 8.92 2.32 -8.21
N TYR A 180 7.79 1.86 -8.71
CA TYR A 180 7.04 2.59 -9.73
C TYR A 180 6.65 4.01 -9.31
N LEU A 181 6.17 4.20 -8.06
CA LEU A 181 5.84 5.53 -7.52
C LEU A 181 7.08 6.42 -7.38
N VAL A 182 8.21 5.84 -6.97
CA VAL A 182 9.50 6.54 -6.88
C VAL A 182 9.94 6.99 -8.27
N ASP A 183 9.93 6.09 -9.25
CA ASP A 183 10.33 6.37 -10.64
C ASP A 183 9.46 7.48 -11.25
N LYS A 184 8.14 7.40 -11.07
CA LYS A 184 7.23 8.47 -11.52
C LYS A 184 7.49 9.82 -10.85
N SER A 185 7.95 9.80 -9.61
CA SER A 185 8.34 11.03 -8.91
C SER A 185 9.64 11.61 -9.44
N ILE A 186 10.61 10.77 -9.81
CA ILE A 186 11.87 11.19 -10.45
C ILE A 186 11.59 11.72 -11.86
N GLU A 187 10.84 10.98 -12.70
CA GLU A 187 10.45 11.39 -14.04
C GLU A 187 9.80 12.78 -14.08
N SER A 188 8.96 13.08 -13.10
CA SER A 188 8.24 14.36 -13.00
C SER A 188 8.99 15.42 -12.20
N ALA A 189 10.26 15.19 -11.83
CA ALA A 189 11.09 16.05 -10.99
C ALA A 189 10.45 16.41 -9.62
N LYS A 190 9.53 15.57 -9.12
CA LYS A 190 8.82 15.76 -7.84
C LYS A 190 9.51 14.97 -6.72
N ILE A 191 10.80 15.17 -6.53
CA ILE A 191 11.65 14.40 -5.61
C ILE A 191 11.12 14.38 -4.17
N LYS A 192 10.67 15.52 -3.65
CA LYS A 192 10.06 15.57 -2.31
C LYS A 192 8.91 14.57 -2.17
N LYS A 193 8.01 14.50 -3.18
CA LYS A 193 6.92 13.52 -3.20
C LYS A 193 7.44 12.08 -3.29
N GLY A 194 8.50 11.84 -4.08
CA GLY A 194 9.16 10.54 -4.13
C GLY A 194 9.69 10.12 -2.76
N CYS A 195 10.35 11.02 -2.04
CA CYS A 195 10.86 10.74 -0.70
C CYS A 195 9.75 10.45 0.32
N GLU A 196 8.55 11.00 0.15
CA GLU A 196 7.39 10.67 0.98
C GLU A 196 6.90 9.22 0.76
N LYS A 197 7.21 8.61 -0.40
CA LYS A 197 6.83 7.21 -0.69
C LYS A 197 7.68 6.19 0.06
N ILE A 198 8.83 6.61 0.61
CA ILE A 198 9.69 5.75 1.44
C ILE A 198 8.94 5.17 2.65
N ARG A 199 7.89 5.85 3.14
CA ARG A 199 7.05 5.34 4.23
C ARG A 199 6.41 3.96 3.94
N PHE A 200 6.31 3.57 2.66
CA PHE A 200 5.82 2.26 2.27
C PHE A 200 6.90 1.17 2.27
N ILE A 201 8.17 1.55 2.48
CA ILE A 201 9.29 0.62 2.59
C ILE A 201 9.38 0.20 4.05
N ASP A 202 8.97 -1.02 4.33
CA ASP A 202 9.11 -1.66 5.64
C ASP A 202 10.34 -2.58 5.70
N ALA A 203 10.57 -3.19 6.87
CA ALA A 203 11.72 -4.06 7.09
C ALA A 203 11.73 -5.33 6.21
N ASN A 204 10.58 -5.71 5.66
CA ASN A 204 10.43 -6.91 4.82
C ASN A 204 10.84 -6.64 3.36
N ILE A 205 10.86 -5.37 2.94
CA ILE A 205 11.28 -4.98 1.59
C ILE A 205 12.80 -4.92 1.53
N LYS A 206 13.44 -5.96 0.96
CA LYS A 206 14.87 -6.02 0.67
C LYS A 206 15.13 -5.71 -0.80
N ASP A 207 15.05 -4.44 -1.17
CA ASP A 207 15.25 -3.97 -2.53
C ASP A 207 16.37 -2.93 -2.59
N ALA A 208 17.49 -3.29 -3.21
CA ALA A 208 18.68 -2.44 -3.29
C ALA A 208 18.43 -1.09 -4.00
N TYR A 209 17.47 -1.01 -4.93
CA TYR A 209 17.11 0.24 -5.60
C TYR A 209 16.39 1.18 -4.64
N LEU A 210 15.42 0.65 -3.91
CA LEU A 210 14.65 1.41 -2.94
C LEU A 210 15.50 1.85 -1.74
N GLU A 211 16.42 0.99 -1.27
CA GLU A 211 17.38 1.37 -0.22
C GLU A 211 18.31 2.50 -0.69
N LYS A 212 18.80 2.45 -1.92
CA LYS A 212 19.57 3.56 -2.51
C LYS A 212 18.74 4.84 -2.60
N PHE A 213 17.49 4.76 -3.03
CA PHE A 213 16.64 5.94 -3.08
C PHE A 213 16.36 6.51 -1.68
N LYS A 214 16.19 5.66 -0.67
CA LYS A 214 16.04 6.05 0.74
C LYS A 214 17.25 6.82 1.25
N ILE A 215 18.47 6.31 0.98
CA ILE A 215 19.73 7.00 1.33
C ILE A 215 19.78 8.37 0.65
N TYR A 216 19.46 8.45 -0.65
CA TYR A 216 19.40 9.71 -1.36
C TYR A 216 18.39 10.69 -0.72
N CYS A 217 17.22 10.22 -0.30
CA CYS A 217 16.24 11.06 0.39
C CYS A 217 16.72 11.59 1.74
N LEU A 218 17.56 10.85 2.46
CA LEU A 218 18.20 11.35 3.68
C LEU A 218 19.18 12.46 3.35
N VAL A 219 19.97 12.32 2.28
CA VAL A 219 20.86 13.40 1.78
C VAL A 219 20.05 14.62 1.40
N PHE A 220 18.97 14.45 0.63
CA PHE A 220 18.06 15.52 0.20
C PHE A 220 17.45 16.27 1.40
N ASN A 221 17.09 15.56 2.45
CA ASN A 221 16.54 16.11 3.70
C ASN A 221 17.63 16.59 4.68
N LYS A 222 18.91 16.68 4.26
CA LYS A 222 20.05 17.12 5.06
C LYS A 222 20.38 16.24 6.28
N LYS A 223 19.91 15.02 6.32
CA LYS A 223 20.17 14.00 7.35
C LYS A 223 21.45 13.21 7.03
N LYS A 224 22.57 13.94 6.96
CA LYS A 224 23.85 13.40 6.44
C LYS A 224 24.37 12.20 7.22
N GLN A 225 24.27 12.23 8.57
CA GLN A 225 24.76 11.14 9.43
C GLN A 225 23.97 9.83 9.21
N GLU A 226 22.64 9.93 9.16
CA GLU A 226 21.78 8.78 8.87
C GLU A 226 22.04 8.24 7.46
N ALA A 227 22.25 9.12 6.47
CA ALA A 227 22.56 8.71 5.10
C ALA A 227 23.90 7.98 5.02
N GLN A 228 24.92 8.46 5.72
CA GLN A 228 26.24 7.82 5.76
C GLN A 228 26.15 6.42 6.38
N LEU A 229 25.47 6.29 7.53
CA LEU A 229 25.29 5.00 8.19
C LEU A 229 24.62 3.97 7.26
N LEU A 230 23.52 4.36 6.60
CA LEU A 230 22.83 3.44 5.68
C LEU A 230 23.66 3.12 4.42
N LEU A 231 24.47 4.07 3.94
CA LEU A 231 25.38 3.84 2.82
C LEU A 231 26.44 2.78 3.19
N ASP A 232 27.00 2.86 4.39
CA ASP A 232 28.01 1.92 4.86
C ASP A 232 27.40 0.51 5.05
N LEU A 233 26.18 0.41 5.61
CA LEU A 233 25.43 -0.86 5.67
C LEU A 233 25.17 -1.44 4.28
N LEU A 234 24.78 -0.60 3.31
CA LEU A 234 24.54 -1.05 1.94
C LEU A 234 25.82 -1.59 1.26
N ARG A 235 26.97 -0.99 1.58
CA ARG A 235 28.30 -1.46 1.13
C ARG A 235 28.67 -2.80 1.73
N GLU A 236 28.50 -2.95 3.04
CA GLU A 236 28.75 -4.22 3.76
C GLU A 236 27.91 -5.36 3.17
N GLN A 237 26.66 -5.09 2.80
CA GLN A 237 25.77 -6.04 2.14
C GLN A 237 26.11 -6.28 0.66
N LYS A 238 27.14 -5.63 0.11
CA LYS A 238 27.54 -5.70 -1.30
C LYS A 238 26.42 -5.31 -2.28
N GLN A 239 25.49 -4.49 -1.83
CA GLN A 239 24.36 -4.01 -2.63
C GLN A 239 24.60 -2.60 -3.21
N SER A 240 25.68 -1.95 -2.85
CA SER A 240 26.09 -0.69 -3.45
C SER A 240 26.89 -0.90 -4.75
N SER A 241 27.21 0.19 -5.42
CA SER A 241 28.08 0.22 -6.59
C SER A 241 29.00 1.43 -6.51
N GLN A 242 30.20 1.33 -7.09
CA GLN A 242 31.17 2.42 -7.12
C GLN A 242 30.53 3.73 -7.62
N PHE A 243 29.77 3.66 -8.71
CA PHE A 243 29.07 4.85 -9.24
C PHE A 243 28.16 5.50 -8.21
N TYR A 244 27.33 4.70 -7.54
CA TYR A 244 26.39 5.22 -6.55
C TYR A 244 27.13 5.82 -5.33
N ASP A 245 28.15 5.14 -4.86
CA ASP A 245 28.98 5.57 -3.74
C ASP A 245 29.65 6.92 -4.04
N ASP A 246 30.25 7.07 -5.21
CA ASP A 246 30.90 8.31 -5.64
C ASP A 246 29.89 9.47 -5.67
N LYS A 247 28.68 9.23 -6.17
CA LYS A 247 27.63 10.25 -6.26
C LYS A 247 27.12 10.67 -4.88
N ILE A 248 26.87 9.71 -4.00
CA ILE A 248 26.38 10.01 -2.65
C ILE A 248 27.45 10.66 -1.79
N ASN A 249 28.71 10.19 -1.84
CA ASN A 249 29.83 10.84 -1.13
C ASN A 249 30.02 12.30 -1.55
N PHE A 250 29.88 12.60 -2.84
CA PHE A 250 29.91 13.98 -3.34
C PHE A 250 28.76 14.81 -2.77
N LEU A 251 27.53 14.30 -2.79
CA LEU A 251 26.35 14.98 -2.25
C LEU A 251 26.41 15.17 -0.72
N LEU A 252 27.06 14.26 0.00
CA LEU A 252 27.33 14.37 1.43
C LEU A 252 28.42 15.41 1.75
N GLY A 253 29.26 15.78 0.75
CA GLY A 253 30.41 16.65 0.92
C GLY A 253 31.63 15.91 1.50
N VAL A 254 31.66 14.57 1.38
CA VAL A 254 32.83 13.75 1.76
C VAL A 254 33.95 13.86 0.72
N THR A 255 33.58 14.07 -0.54
CA THR A 255 34.50 14.28 -1.66
C THR A 255 34.15 15.54 -2.43
N ASP A 256 35.17 16.27 -2.91
CA ASP A 256 34.99 17.51 -3.69
C ASP A 256 34.74 17.26 -5.17
N LYS A 257 34.99 16.05 -5.63
CA LYS A 257 34.87 15.67 -7.06
C LYS A 257 34.10 14.36 -7.20
N THR A 258 33.35 14.24 -8.28
CA THR A 258 32.67 13.01 -8.68
C THR A 258 32.85 12.76 -10.17
N SER A 259 32.58 11.53 -10.60
CA SER A 259 32.66 11.15 -12.02
C SER A 259 31.67 11.93 -12.88
N ASN A 260 32.15 12.43 -14.05
CA ASN A 260 31.33 13.08 -15.06
C ASN A 260 30.66 12.07 -16.03
N LYS A 261 30.74 10.76 -15.76
CA LYS A 261 30.10 9.75 -16.59
C LYS A 261 28.60 9.68 -16.26
N VAL A 262 27.78 9.71 -17.31
CA VAL A 262 26.34 9.47 -17.18
C VAL A 262 26.09 7.97 -17.04
N ASN A 263 25.21 7.59 -16.12
CA ASN A 263 24.83 6.19 -15.92
C ASN A 263 23.32 6.01 -16.18
N GLU A 264 23.01 5.30 -17.26
CA GLU A 264 21.65 5.05 -17.76
C GLU A 264 21.08 3.71 -17.29
N LYS A 265 21.75 3.01 -16.36
CA LYS A 265 21.34 1.67 -15.93
C LYS A 265 19.94 1.64 -15.32
N ASN A 266 19.57 2.69 -14.60
CA ASN A 266 18.24 2.92 -14.04
C ASN A 266 18.00 4.42 -13.85
N LEU A 267 16.75 4.77 -13.55
CA LEU A 267 16.32 6.16 -13.47
C LEU A 267 16.98 6.92 -12.30
N LEU A 268 17.20 6.28 -11.15
CA LEU A 268 17.91 6.90 -10.02
C LEU A 268 19.36 7.24 -10.39
N ASN A 269 20.08 6.34 -11.05
CA ASN A 269 21.46 6.60 -11.47
C ASN A 269 21.53 7.73 -12.50
N PHE A 270 20.60 7.75 -13.44
CA PHE A 270 20.48 8.83 -14.42
C PHE A 270 20.22 10.17 -13.72
N TYR A 271 19.27 10.19 -12.79
CA TYR A 271 18.96 11.37 -12.00
C TYR A 271 20.17 11.85 -11.18
N LEU A 272 20.88 10.94 -10.48
CA LEU A 272 22.11 11.28 -9.76
C LEU A 272 23.18 11.85 -10.69
N SER A 273 23.29 11.34 -11.92
CA SER A 273 24.18 11.94 -12.92
C SER A 273 23.77 13.39 -13.22
N SER A 274 22.49 13.63 -13.45
CA SER A 274 21.99 14.94 -13.85
C SER A 274 22.21 16.02 -12.78
N ILE A 275 22.12 15.68 -11.50
CA ILE A 275 22.26 16.66 -10.40
C ILE A 275 23.70 16.84 -9.91
N THR A 276 24.64 15.96 -10.29
CA THR A 276 26.03 16.00 -9.81
C THR A 276 27.05 16.36 -10.89
N ILE A 277 26.66 16.35 -12.16
CA ILE A 277 27.54 16.72 -13.27
C ILE A 277 27.33 18.22 -13.59
N PRO A 278 28.39 19.05 -13.51
CA PRO A 278 28.28 20.45 -13.90
C PRO A 278 27.88 20.61 -15.37
N ASN A 279 26.96 21.52 -15.64
CA ASN A 279 26.46 21.78 -17.01
C ASN A 279 25.97 20.50 -17.73
N PHE A 280 25.25 19.64 -16.98
CA PHE A 280 24.73 18.38 -17.50
C PHE A 280 24.02 18.57 -18.85
N LYS A 281 24.49 17.87 -19.87
CA LYS A 281 23.86 17.78 -21.18
C LYS A 281 23.76 16.31 -21.53
N TYR A 282 22.62 15.89 -22.01
CA TYR A 282 22.37 14.51 -22.40
C TYR A 282 21.64 14.45 -23.74
N GLU A 283 22.22 13.69 -24.65
CA GLU A 283 21.60 13.37 -25.93
C GLU A 283 21.23 11.88 -25.93
N PRO A 284 19.92 11.55 -26.02
CA PRO A 284 19.49 10.17 -26.02
C PRO A 284 20.12 9.38 -27.17
N THR A 285 20.70 8.25 -26.90
CA THR A 285 21.20 7.33 -27.91
C THR A 285 20.10 6.42 -28.44
N LYS A 286 20.29 5.78 -29.62
CA LYS A 286 19.32 4.80 -30.14
C LYS A 286 19.03 3.62 -29.22
N LYS A 287 19.89 3.39 -28.22
CA LYS A 287 19.72 2.33 -27.18
C LYS A 287 18.84 2.75 -26.00
N THR A 288 18.53 4.04 -25.88
CA THR A 288 17.74 4.60 -24.77
C THR A 288 16.27 4.86 -25.13
N LYS A 289 15.82 4.32 -26.27
CA LYS A 289 14.42 4.40 -26.71
C LYS A 289 13.63 3.15 -26.33
#